data_50102adee7c62fa8b802165d9caed9a9
#
_entry.id   50102adee7c62fa8b802165d9caed9a9
#
_cell.length_a   1.000
_cell.length_b   1.000
_cell.length_c   1.000
_cell.angle_alpha   90.00
_cell.angle_beta   90.00
_cell.angle_gamma   90.00
#
_symmetry.space_group_name_H-M   'P 1'
#
loop_
_entity.id
_entity.type
_entity.pdbx_description
1 polymer ?
#
loop_
_entity_poly.entity_id
_entity_poly.type
_entity_poly.pdbx_seq_one_letter_code
_entity_poly.pdbx_strand_id
1 'polypeptide(L)'
;MSESSLALFLIATLILALAPGPDLLYITTRGFSQGAMAGFISALGVHTGVLIHTIIASLGLSALITSSTMGFACIKYAGAAYLCYLGVRTLFFSKGESSNECISKVALKRIFYQGVITDVLNPKVILFFLAFFPQFIDPSSPSASIDILMLGLMFVAVAFPIDAAVGLFAGSIGKHHCKQRIQWGKWMAGSAFILLGIGTAFTSPPG
;
A
#
# COMPACT_ATOMS: atom_id res chain seq x y z
N MET A 1 6.56 18.82 9.25
CA MET A 1 5.55 17.90 9.83
C MET A 1 5.64 17.93 11.34
N SER A 2 4.48 17.93 12.07
CA SER A 2 4.48 17.74 13.53
C SER A 2 4.77 16.29 13.91
N GLU A 3 5.22 16.04 15.15
CA GLU A 3 5.46 14.67 15.64
C GLU A 3 4.21 13.79 15.55
N SER A 4 3.05 14.36 15.85
CA SER A 4 1.77 13.67 15.75
C SER A 4 1.41 13.29 14.31
N SER A 5 1.69 14.15 13.34
CA SER A 5 1.49 13.87 11.91
C SER A 5 2.42 12.75 11.43
N LEU A 6 3.69 12.76 11.85
CA LEU A 6 4.64 11.70 11.53
C LEU A 6 4.19 10.35 12.10
N ALA A 7 3.78 10.32 13.36
CA ALA A 7 3.28 9.09 13.98
C ALA A 7 2.06 8.54 13.24
N LEU A 8 1.11 9.39 12.87
CA LEU A 8 -0.07 8.99 12.08
C LEU A 8 0.33 8.42 10.73
N PHE A 9 1.29 9.04 10.03
CA PHE A 9 1.80 8.55 8.74
C PHE A 9 2.44 7.16 8.87
N LEU A 10 3.28 6.97 9.88
CA LEU A 10 3.94 5.68 10.13
C LEU A 10 2.93 4.58 10.46
N ILE A 11 1.95 4.87 11.31
CA ILE A 11 0.87 3.92 11.65
C ILE A 11 0.07 3.56 10.40
N ALA A 12 -0.31 4.54 9.59
CA ALA A 12 -1.05 4.29 8.35
C ALA A 12 -0.25 3.48 7.34
N THR A 13 1.05 3.74 7.21
CA THR A 13 1.97 2.95 6.39
C THR A 13 2.03 1.49 6.85
N LEU A 14 2.16 1.24 8.16
CA LEU A 14 2.15 -0.10 8.72
C LEU A 14 0.84 -0.84 8.44
N ILE A 15 -0.29 -0.16 8.64
CA ILE A 15 -1.61 -0.71 8.35
C ILE A 15 -1.74 -1.09 6.88
N LEU A 16 -1.31 -0.21 5.98
CA LEU A 16 -1.39 -0.46 4.55
C LEU A 16 -0.48 -1.63 4.12
N ALA A 17 0.75 -1.69 4.63
CA ALA A 17 1.69 -2.77 4.33
C ALA A 17 1.15 -4.13 4.78
N LEU A 18 0.57 -4.21 5.98
CA LEU A 18 0.01 -5.45 6.54
C LEU A 18 -1.39 -5.80 5.98
N ALA A 19 -2.04 -4.85 5.33
CA ALA A 19 -3.37 -5.07 4.79
C ALA A 19 -3.35 -6.03 3.61
N PRO A 20 -4.16 -7.09 3.61
CA PRO A 20 -4.24 -8.02 2.51
C PRO A 20 -4.75 -7.31 1.24
N GLY A 21 -3.90 -7.28 0.24
CA GLY A 21 -4.15 -6.69 -1.07
C GLY A 21 -3.45 -7.50 -2.17
N PRO A 22 -3.61 -7.11 -3.45
CA PRO A 22 -2.98 -7.79 -4.58
C PRO A 22 -1.45 -7.89 -4.43
N ASP A 23 -0.82 -6.87 -3.87
CA ASP A 23 0.60 -6.77 -3.53
C ASP A 23 1.05 -7.86 -2.56
N LEU A 24 0.44 -7.91 -1.37
CA LEU A 24 0.79 -8.88 -0.33
C LEU A 24 0.45 -10.32 -0.76
N LEU A 25 -0.68 -10.51 -1.46
CA LEU A 25 -1.04 -11.81 -2.04
C LEU A 25 -0.02 -12.26 -3.09
N TYR A 26 0.46 -11.36 -3.94
CA TYR A 26 1.49 -11.65 -4.91
C TYR A 26 2.79 -12.10 -4.25
N ILE A 27 3.29 -11.32 -3.27
CA ILE A 27 4.51 -11.59 -2.51
C ILE A 27 4.43 -12.96 -1.83
N THR A 28 3.35 -13.21 -1.09
CA THR A 28 3.16 -14.46 -0.34
C THR A 28 3.02 -15.66 -1.27
N THR A 29 2.24 -15.55 -2.34
CA THR A 29 2.04 -16.63 -3.31
C THR A 29 3.34 -17.01 -4.01
N ARG A 30 4.16 -16.03 -4.41
CA ARG A 30 5.48 -16.27 -5.01
C ARG A 30 6.46 -16.89 -4.00
N GLY A 31 6.46 -16.40 -2.77
CA GLY A 31 7.23 -17.01 -1.67
C GLY A 31 6.88 -18.47 -1.49
N PHE A 32 5.60 -18.81 -1.26
CA PHE A 32 5.14 -20.19 -1.05
C PHE A 32 5.40 -21.11 -2.24
N SER A 33 5.22 -20.62 -3.47
CA SER A 33 5.32 -21.47 -4.68
C SER A 33 6.74 -21.66 -5.19
N GLN A 34 7.63 -20.67 -5.01
CA GLN A 34 8.97 -20.67 -5.62
C GLN A 34 10.10 -20.42 -4.62
N GLY A 35 9.80 -20.26 -3.33
CA GLY A 35 10.78 -20.10 -2.25
C GLY A 35 11.08 -18.65 -1.88
N ALA A 36 11.90 -18.49 -0.84
CA ALA A 36 12.16 -17.20 -0.18
C ALA A 36 12.69 -16.12 -1.13
N MET A 37 13.60 -16.48 -2.05
CA MET A 37 14.14 -15.53 -3.03
C MET A 37 13.05 -14.98 -3.97
N ALA A 38 12.11 -15.82 -4.38
CA ALA A 38 10.99 -15.36 -5.22
C ALA A 38 10.08 -14.41 -4.46
N GLY A 39 9.80 -14.67 -3.18
CA GLY A 39 9.08 -13.75 -2.30
C GLY A 39 9.79 -12.41 -2.12
N PHE A 40 11.10 -12.44 -1.87
CA PHE A 40 11.90 -11.22 -1.74
C PHE A 40 11.93 -10.37 -3.04
N ILE A 41 12.15 -11.01 -4.18
CA ILE A 41 12.15 -10.34 -5.49
C ILE A 41 10.74 -9.78 -5.83
N SER A 42 9.68 -10.46 -5.38
CA SER A 42 8.32 -9.93 -5.50
C SER A 42 8.14 -8.64 -4.71
N ALA A 43 8.64 -8.58 -3.47
CA ALA A 43 8.61 -7.38 -2.64
C ALA A 43 9.41 -6.23 -3.27
N LEU A 44 10.60 -6.52 -3.83
CA LEU A 44 11.38 -5.53 -4.58
C LEU A 44 10.60 -4.96 -5.78
N GLY A 45 9.93 -5.82 -6.54
CA GLY A 45 9.09 -5.39 -7.67
C GLY A 45 7.94 -4.49 -7.23
N VAL A 46 7.19 -4.91 -6.22
CA VAL A 46 6.08 -4.14 -5.64
C VAL A 46 6.57 -2.75 -5.18
N HIS A 47 7.63 -2.67 -4.40
CA HIS A 47 8.13 -1.38 -3.92
C HIS A 47 8.77 -0.50 -5.01
N THR A 48 9.21 -1.08 -6.11
CA THR A 48 9.54 -0.30 -7.32
C THR A 48 8.28 0.36 -7.91
N GLY A 49 7.13 -0.32 -7.88
CA GLY A 49 5.83 0.27 -8.23
C GLY A 49 5.46 1.43 -7.30
N VAL A 50 5.64 1.27 -5.99
CA VAL A 50 5.45 2.37 -5.01
C VAL A 50 6.33 3.57 -5.32
N LEU A 51 7.60 3.37 -5.70
CA LEU A 51 8.48 4.47 -6.12
C LEU A 51 7.97 5.17 -7.39
N ILE A 52 7.42 4.43 -8.34
CA ILE A 52 6.78 5.01 -9.54
C ILE A 52 5.59 5.88 -9.11
N HIS A 53 4.71 5.40 -8.22
CA HIS A 53 3.62 6.19 -7.67
C HIS A 53 4.12 7.44 -6.94
N THR A 54 5.20 7.31 -6.18
CA THR A 54 5.84 8.44 -5.48
C THR A 54 6.27 9.52 -6.46
N ILE A 55 6.94 9.15 -7.56
CA ILE A 55 7.39 10.09 -8.59
C ILE A 55 6.18 10.74 -9.28
N ILE A 56 5.19 9.96 -9.68
CA ILE A 56 3.97 10.48 -10.32
C ILE A 56 3.25 11.44 -9.38
N ALA A 57 3.12 11.08 -8.10
CA ALA A 57 2.49 11.93 -7.10
C ALA A 57 3.29 13.23 -6.86
N SER A 58 4.62 13.17 -6.79
CA SER A 58 5.46 14.36 -6.57
C SER A 58 5.36 15.36 -7.72
N LEU A 59 5.16 14.90 -8.95
CA LEU A 59 5.03 15.75 -10.14
C LEU A 59 3.58 16.21 -10.38
N GLY A 60 2.61 15.35 -10.12
CA GLY A 60 1.20 15.60 -10.47
C GLY A 60 0.36 16.10 -9.30
N LEU A 61 0.48 15.51 -8.13
CA LEU A 61 -0.33 15.84 -6.97
C LEU A 61 0.00 17.24 -6.42
N SER A 62 1.29 17.62 -6.45
CA SER A 62 1.70 18.94 -6.02
C SER A 62 1.05 20.05 -6.89
N ALA A 63 0.99 19.87 -8.22
CA ALA A 63 0.31 20.80 -9.11
C ALA A 63 -1.19 20.87 -8.85
N LEU A 64 -1.82 19.76 -8.52
CA LEU A 64 -3.25 19.68 -8.23
C LEU A 64 -3.61 20.33 -6.89
N ILE A 65 -2.80 20.12 -5.86
CA ILE A 65 -2.99 20.70 -4.52
C ILE A 65 -2.90 22.22 -4.58
N THR A 66 -1.94 22.77 -5.35
CA THR A 66 -1.73 24.22 -5.48
C THR A 66 -2.75 24.89 -6.38
N SER A 67 -3.41 24.16 -7.29
CA SER A 67 -4.31 24.74 -8.30
C SER A 67 -5.78 24.83 -7.88
N SER A 68 -6.27 24.04 -6.93
CA SER A 68 -7.69 23.99 -6.60
C SER A 68 -8.01 23.39 -5.24
N THR A 69 -8.50 24.21 -4.31
CA THR A 69 -9.05 23.77 -3.01
C THR A 69 -10.21 22.78 -3.18
N MET A 70 -11.04 22.98 -4.19
CA MET A 70 -12.15 22.08 -4.52
C MET A 70 -11.61 20.72 -5.02
N GLY A 71 -10.58 20.73 -5.88
CA GLY A 71 -9.92 19.50 -6.37
C GLY A 71 -9.33 18.69 -5.23
N PHE A 72 -8.68 19.36 -4.28
CA PHE A 72 -8.14 18.73 -3.06
C PHE A 72 -9.27 18.08 -2.24
N ALA A 73 -10.36 18.80 -1.97
CA ALA A 73 -11.49 18.27 -1.21
C ALA A 73 -12.12 17.05 -1.89
N CYS A 74 -12.33 17.09 -3.20
CA CYS A 74 -12.87 15.96 -3.96
C CYS A 74 -11.98 14.71 -3.83
N ILE A 75 -10.67 14.85 -3.97
CA ILE A 75 -9.72 13.73 -3.85
C ILE A 75 -9.73 13.18 -2.43
N LYS A 76 -9.70 14.04 -1.43
CA LYS A 76 -9.72 13.65 -0.01
C LYS A 76 -10.95 12.80 0.30
N TYR A 77 -12.15 13.27 -0.04
CA TYR A 77 -13.39 12.55 0.28
C TYR A 77 -13.57 11.29 -0.57
N ALA A 78 -13.19 11.32 -1.85
CA ALA A 78 -13.20 10.13 -2.70
C ALA A 78 -12.26 9.04 -2.15
N GLY A 79 -11.07 9.42 -1.72
CA GLY A 79 -10.10 8.51 -1.11
C GLY A 79 -10.56 7.97 0.24
N ALA A 80 -11.15 8.81 1.11
CA ALA A 80 -11.73 8.38 2.38
C ALA A 80 -12.85 7.35 2.15
N ALA A 81 -13.77 7.62 1.24
CA ALA A 81 -14.85 6.71 0.86
C ALA A 81 -14.30 5.36 0.32
N TYR A 82 -13.24 5.43 -0.49
CA TYR A 82 -12.61 4.21 -1.02
C TYR A 82 -11.87 3.40 0.06
N LEU A 83 -11.18 4.04 1.00
CA LEU A 83 -10.56 3.34 2.12
C LEU A 83 -11.63 2.62 2.96
N CYS A 84 -12.76 3.26 3.21
CA CYS A 84 -13.90 2.62 3.86
C CYS A 84 -14.44 1.43 3.04
N TYR A 85 -14.63 1.60 1.73
CA TYR A 85 -15.02 0.52 0.83
C TYR A 85 -14.02 -0.64 0.85
N LEU A 86 -12.73 -0.36 0.79
CA LEU A 86 -11.67 -1.37 0.84
C LEU A 86 -11.71 -2.13 2.16
N GLY A 87 -11.94 -1.44 3.27
CA GLY A 87 -12.13 -2.03 4.59
C GLY A 87 -13.30 -3.00 4.62
N VAL A 88 -14.46 -2.56 4.18
CA VAL A 88 -15.68 -3.41 4.10
C VAL A 88 -15.43 -4.61 3.17
N ARG A 89 -14.86 -4.38 1.99
CA ARG A 89 -14.53 -5.46 1.05
C ARG A 89 -13.57 -6.48 1.65
N THR A 90 -12.55 -6.02 2.38
CA THR A 90 -11.56 -6.89 3.04
C THR A 90 -12.22 -7.74 4.12
N LEU A 91 -13.13 -7.16 4.92
CA LEU A 91 -13.84 -7.86 5.99
C LEU A 91 -14.81 -8.93 5.46
N PHE A 92 -15.63 -8.56 4.48
CA PHE A 92 -16.80 -9.36 4.11
C PHE A 92 -16.64 -10.15 2.81
N PHE A 93 -15.88 -9.67 1.84
CA PHE A 93 -15.81 -10.22 0.48
C PHE A 93 -14.47 -10.82 0.10
N SER A 94 -13.45 -10.76 0.93
CA SER A 94 -12.18 -11.40 0.68
C SER A 94 -12.32 -12.92 0.82
N LYS A 95 -12.83 -13.59 -0.22
CA LYS A 95 -12.70 -15.05 -0.36
C LYS A 95 -11.20 -15.35 -0.46
N GLY A 96 -10.70 -16.19 0.43
CA GLY A 96 -9.36 -16.75 0.27
C GLY A 96 -9.35 -17.54 -1.04
N GLU A 97 -8.84 -16.94 -2.11
CA GLU A 97 -8.51 -17.70 -3.30
C GLU A 97 -7.37 -18.65 -2.94
N SER A 98 -7.76 -19.86 -2.54
CA SER A 98 -6.82 -20.96 -2.46
C SER A 98 -6.58 -21.42 -3.91
N SER A 99 -5.68 -20.74 -4.61
CA SER A 99 -5.12 -21.29 -5.84
C SER A 99 -4.27 -22.51 -5.48
N ASN A 100 -4.87 -23.68 -5.55
CA ASN A 100 -4.19 -24.97 -5.46
C ASN A 100 -3.39 -25.29 -6.77
N GLU A 101 -3.22 -24.31 -7.64
CA GLU A 101 -2.43 -24.49 -8.83
C GLU A 101 -0.94 -24.49 -8.49
N CYS A 102 -0.25 -25.56 -8.87
CA CYS A 102 1.20 -25.60 -8.91
C CYS A 102 1.67 -24.53 -9.90
N ILE A 103 1.95 -23.32 -9.39
CA ILE A 103 2.47 -22.23 -10.21
C ILE A 103 3.82 -22.69 -10.78
N SER A 104 3.91 -22.78 -12.12
CA SER A 104 5.15 -23.13 -12.81
C SER A 104 6.28 -22.16 -12.39
N LYS A 105 7.50 -22.68 -12.24
CA LYS A 105 8.66 -21.85 -11.91
C LYS A 105 8.85 -20.76 -12.95
N VAL A 106 8.84 -19.53 -12.50
CA VAL A 106 9.00 -18.33 -13.33
C VAL A 106 10.35 -17.70 -13.02
N ALA A 107 11.05 -17.19 -14.05
CA ALA A 107 12.32 -16.51 -13.87
C ALA A 107 12.17 -15.30 -12.90
N LEU A 108 13.16 -15.09 -12.03
CA LEU A 108 13.13 -14.01 -11.02
C LEU A 108 12.93 -12.62 -11.66
N LYS A 109 13.52 -12.38 -12.85
CA LYS A 109 13.31 -11.15 -13.61
C LYS A 109 11.83 -10.92 -13.94
N ARG A 110 11.13 -11.98 -14.38
CA ARG A 110 9.69 -11.89 -14.67
C ARG A 110 8.87 -11.67 -13.40
N ILE A 111 9.26 -12.29 -12.28
CA ILE A 111 8.63 -12.06 -10.98
C ILE A 111 8.75 -10.60 -10.58
N PHE A 112 9.94 -10.01 -10.73
CA PHE A 112 10.14 -8.58 -10.44
C PHE A 112 9.19 -7.69 -11.25
N TYR A 113 9.17 -7.81 -12.59
CA TYR A 113 8.30 -6.99 -13.43
C TYR A 113 6.81 -7.21 -13.18
N GLN A 114 6.41 -8.44 -12.87
CA GLN A 114 5.03 -8.72 -12.47
C GLN A 114 4.68 -8.03 -11.15
N GLY A 115 5.62 -7.97 -10.19
CA GLY A 115 5.47 -7.23 -8.96
C GLY A 115 5.25 -5.73 -9.20
N VAL A 116 6.10 -5.13 -10.06
CA VAL A 116 5.94 -3.71 -10.48
C VAL A 116 4.55 -3.47 -11.07
N ILE A 117 4.13 -4.29 -12.03
CA ILE A 117 2.82 -4.14 -12.68
C ILE A 117 1.69 -4.33 -11.67
N THR A 118 1.81 -5.32 -10.79
CA THR A 118 0.80 -5.57 -9.75
C THR A 118 0.60 -4.35 -8.86
N ASP A 119 1.66 -3.67 -8.48
CA ASP A 119 1.58 -2.49 -7.62
C ASP A 119 1.13 -1.24 -8.40
N VAL A 120 1.70 -0.98 -9.57
CA VAL A 120 1.32 0.17 -10.41
C VAL A 120 -0.17 0.17 -10.76
N LEU A 121 -0.76 -1.01 -10.96
CA LEU A 121 -2.19 -1.17 -11.22
C LEU A 121 -3.01 -1.40 -9.94
N ASN A 122 -2.40 -1.33 -8.77
CA ASN A 122 -3.07 -1.59 -7.50
C ASN A 122 -3.91 -0.38 -7.05
N PRO A 123 -5.24 -0.46 -7.12
CA PRO A 123 -6.09 0.67 -6.73
C PRO A 123 -5.94 1.03 -5.25
N LYS A 124 -5.54 0.08 -4.40
CA LYS A 124 -5.27 0.32 -2.97
C LYS A 124 -4.16 1.36 -2.80
N VAL A 125 -3.05 1.18 -3.52
CA VAL A 125 -1.87 2.05 -3.45
C VAL A 125 -2.17 3.40 -4.10
N ILE A 126 -2.74 3.41 -5.31
CA ILE A 126 -3.11 4.63 -6.04
C ILE A 126 -3.95 5.56 -5.15
N LEU A 127 -5.01 5.02 -4.56
CA LEU A 127 -5.95 5.82 -3.78
C LEU A 127 -5.41 6.19 -2.40
N PHE A 128 -4.52 5.38 -1.82
CA PHE A 128 -3.78 5.78 -0.63
C PHE A 128 -2.90 7.01 -0.92
N PHE A 129 -2.14 7.00 -2.01
CA PHE A 129 -1.34 8.16 -2.41
C PHE A 129 -2.20 9.39 -2.66
N LEU A 130 -3.30 9.24 -3.38
CA LEU A 130 -4.18 10.37 -3.71
C LEU A 130 -4.92 10.94 -2.49
N ALA A 131 -5.38 10.09 -1.58
CA ALA A 131 -6.23 10.49 -0.46
C ALA A 131 -5.44 10.85 0.80
N PHE A 132 -4.33 10.14 1.04
CA PHE A 132 -3.65 10.21 2.32
C PHE A 132 -2.43 11.12 2.29
N PHE A 133 -1.61 11.10 1.24
CA PHE A 133 -0.42 11.96 1.14
C PHE A 133 -0.71 13.46 1.26
N PRO A 134 -1.76 13.99 0.60
CA PRO A 134 -2.07 15.42 0.71
C PRO A 134 -2.30 15.95 2.11
N GLN A 135 -2.66 15.07 3.06
CA GLN A 135 -2.94 15.46 4.45
C GLN A 135 -1.67 15.84 5.23
N PHE A 136 -0.50 15.46 4.71
CA PHE A 136 0.81 15.69 5.34
C PHE A 136 1.61 16.79 4.67
N ILE A 137 1.04 17.43 3.65
CA ILE A 137 1.71 18.41 2.80
C ILE A 137 1.01 19.75 2.97
N ASP A 138 1.80 20.79 3.19
CA ASP A 138 1.31 22.16 3.14
C ASP A 138 1.11 22.57 1.68
N PRO A 139 -0.13 22.87 1.25
CA PRO A 139 -0.41 23.25 -0.13
C PRO A 139 0.31 24.54 -0.57
N SER A 140 0.64 25.41 0.39
CA SER A 140 1.34 26.67 0.15
C SER A 140 2.86 26.52 0.10
N SER A 141 3.38 25.33 0.45
CA SER A 141 4.83 25.08 0.49
C SER A 141 5.43 25.05 -0.93
N PRO A 142 6.49 25.83 -1.20
CA PRO A 142 7.20 25.74 -2.46
C PRO A 142 7.95 24.42 -2.63
N SER A 143 8.08 23.64 -1.55
CA SER A 143 8.73 22.32 -1.53
C SER A 143 7.76 21.14 -1.57
N ALA A 144 6.46 21.35 -1.86
CA ALA A 144 5.45 20.30 -1.82
C ALA A 144 5.83 19.02 -2.61
N SER A 145 6.49 19.16 -3.77
CA SER A 145 6.98 18.02 -4.56
C SER A 145 8.06 17.22 -3.82
N ILE A 146 8.97 17.92 -3.12
CA ILE A 146 10.03 17.29 -2.34
C ILE A 146 9.42 16.60 -1.10
N ASP A 147 8.46 17.23 -0.47
CA ASP A 147 7.77 16.68 0.70
C ASP A 147 7.06 15.36 0.32
N ILE A 148 6.37 15.32 -0.83
CA ILE A 148 5.77 14.09 -1.37
C ILE A 148 6.82 13.01 -1.63
N LEU A 149 7.93 13.38 -2.25
CA LEU A 149 9.02 12.43 -2.51
C LEU A 149 9.58 11.84 -1.22
N MET A 150 9.81 12.67 -0.20
CA MET A 150 10.30 12.23 1.11
C MET A 150 9.31 11.32 1.81
N LEU A 151 8.01 11.63 1.77
CA LEU A 151 6.97 10.76 2.32
C LEU A 151 6.94 9.40 1.61
N GLY A 152 7.07 9.36 0.28
CA GLY A 152 7.12 8.12 -0.48
C GLY A 152 8.35 7.28 -0.18
N LEU A 153 9.53 7.92 -0.04
CA LEU A 153 10.75 7.24 0.38
C LEU A 153 10.62 6.69 1.81
N MET A 154 10.03 7.46 2.73
CA MET A 154 9.75 7.01 4.09
C MET A 154 8.77 5.83 4.09
N PHE A 155 7.72 5.88 3.26
CA PHE A 155 6.80 4.77 3.07
C PHE A 155 7.54 3.50 2.67
N VAL A 156 8.39 3.58 1.64
CA VAL A 156 9.20 2.43 1.17
C VAL A 156 10.15 1.93 2.26
N ALA A 157 10.82 2.83 2.98
CA ALA A 157 11.75 2.47 4.05
C ALA A 157 11.07 1.67 5.18
N VAL A 158 9.79 1.95 5.47
CA VAL A 158 9.02 1.26 6.51
C VAL A 158 8.34 0.00 5.97
N ALA A 159 7.70 0.07 4.81
CA ALA A 159 6.89 -1.02 4.28
C ALA A 159 7.72 -2.12 3.61
N PHE A 160 8.80 -1.78 2.90
CA PHE A 160 9.63 -2.77 2.21
C PHE A 160 10.22 -3.84 3.14
N PRO A 161 10.81 -3.53 4.30
CA PRO A 161 11.32 -4.56 5.21
C PRO A 161 10.24 -5.55 5.67
N ILE A 162 9.01 -5.05 5.87
CA ILE A 162 7.86 -5.87 6.30
C ILE A 162 7.49 -6.84 5.17
N ASP A 163 7.28 -6.33 3.97
CA ASP A 163 6.89 -7.13 2.81
C ASP A 163 8.00 -8.11 2.39
N ALA A 164 9.27 -7.69 2.48
CA ALA A 164 10.42 -8.56 2.26
C ALA A 164 10.46 -9.69 3.28
N ALA A 165 10.25 -9.39 4.58
CA ALA A 165 10.17 -10.39 5.63
C ALA A 165 9.03 -11.37 5.37
N VAL A 166 7.82 -10.88 5.03
CA VAL A 166 6.68 -11.73 4.69
C VAL A 166 7.00 -12.66 3.52
N GLY A 167 7.64 -12.14 2.46
CA GLY A 167 8.05 -12.93 1.30
C GLY A 167 9.08 -14.02 1.64
N LEU A 168 10.10 -13.68 2.44
CA LEU A 168 11.12 -14.60 2.92
C LEU A 168 10.51 -15.68 3.81
N PHE A 169 9.66 -15.32 4.79
CA PHE A 169 8.98 -16.26 5.66
C PHE A 169 8.03 -17.18 4.91
N ALA A 170 7.24 -16.65 3.97
CA ALA A 170 6.38 -17.46 3.13
C ALA A 170 7.16 -18.54 2.38
N GLY A 171 8.34 -18.20 1.87
CA GLY A 171 9.20 -19.16 1.17
C GLY A 171 9.89 -20.18 2.07
N SER A 172 10.11 -19.83 3.34
CA SER A 172 10.76 -20.73 4.32
C SER A 172 9.80 -21.75 4.93
N ILE A 173 8.52 -21.39 5.08
CA ILE A 173 7.53 -22.26 5.74
C ILE A 173 6.97 -23.34 4.79
N GLY A 174 7.11 -23.16 3.49
CA GLY A 174 6.59 -24.12 2.50
C GLY A 174 5.05 -24.29 2.50
N LYS A 175 4.54 -25.19 1.68
CA LYS A 175 3.12 -25.33 1.30
C LYS A 175 2.11 -25.69 2.40
N HIS A 176 2.50 -25.97 3.65
CA HIS A 176 1.66 -26.72 4.59
C HIS A 176 0.81 -25.93 5.60
N HIS A 177 0.96 -24.61 5.77
CA HIS A 177 0.32 -23.89 6.90
C HIS A 177 -0.46 -22.61 6.56
N CYS A 178 -0.90 -22.42 5.32
CA CYS A 178 -1.41 -21.12 4.83
C CYS A 178 -2.83 -20.71 5.28
N LYS A 179 -3.73 -21.67 5.58
CA LYS A 179 -5.19 -21.37 5.69
C LYS A 179 -5.63 -20.55 6.92
N GLN A 180 -5.01 -20.73 8.07
CA GLN A 180 -5.56 -20.19 9.33
C GLN A 180 -5.08 -18.76 9.68
N ARG A 181 -3.87 -18.37 9.28
CA ARG A 181 -3.32 -17.03 9.53
C ARG A 181 -3.92 -15.92 8.66
N ILE A 182 -4.41 -16.25 7.47
CA ILE A 182 -5.01 -15.28 6.54
C ILE A 182 -6.30 -14.66 7.10
N GLN A 183 -7.07 -15.38 7.89
CA GLN A 183 -8.35 -14.87 8.43
C GLN A 183 -8.16 -13.74 9.46
N TRP A 184 -7.24 -13.88 10.40
CA TRP A 184 -6.97 -12.84 11.42
C TRP A 184 -6.46 -11.54 10.79
N GLY A 185 -5.58 -11.66 9.79
CA GLY A 185 -5.07 -10.51 9.05
C GLY A 185 -6.16 -9.71 8.33
N LYS A 186 -7.20 -10.37 7.84
CA LYS A 186 -8.34 -9.71 7.17
C LYS A 186 -9.15 -8.83 8.12
N TRP A 187 -9.45 -9.33 9.33
CA TRP A 187 -10.21 -8.57 10.31
C TRP A 187 -9.44 -7.34 10.78
N MET A 188 -8.15 -7.50 11.09
CA MET A 188 -7.30 -6.38 11.51
C MET A 188 -7.16 -5.34 10.40
N ALA A 189 -6.86 -5.75 9.17
CA ALA A 189 -6.68 -4.83 8.06
C ALA A 189 -7.97 -4.14 7.63
N GLY A 190 -9.09 -4.88 7.58
CA GLY A 190 -10.38 -4.31 7.19
C GLY A 190 -10.86 -3.24 8.15
N SER A 191 -10.81 -3.50 9.47
CA SER A 191 -11.18 -2.49 10.48
C SER A 191 -10.22 -1.30 10.46
N ALA A 192 -8.92 -1.51 10.26
CA ALA A 192 -7.95 -0.44 10.18
C ALA A 192 -8.18 0.47 8.94
N PHE A 193 -8.56 -0.08 7.80
CA PHE A 193 -8.94 0.73 6.63
C PHE A 193 -10.18 1.58 6.86
N ILE A 194 -11.19 1.04 7.54
CA ILE A 194 -12.39 1.81 7.90
C ILE A 194 -12.03 2.97 8.82
N LEU A 195 -11.22 2.71 9.84
CA LEU A 195 -10.77 3.74 10.78
C LEU A 195 -9.94 4.82 10.09
N LEU A 196 -9.03 4.44 9.18
CA LEU A 196 -8.26 5.39 8.37
C LEU A 196 -9.17 6.22 7.45
N GLY A 197 -10.13 5.60 6.77
CA GLY A 197 -11.07 6.31 5.90
C GLY A 197 -11.92 7.33 6.68
N ILE A 198 -12.43 6.94 7.83
CA ILE A 198 -13.17 7.83 8.72
C ILE A 198 -12.25 8.96 9.22
N GLY A 199 -11.06 8.63 9.72
CA GLY A 199 -10.08 9.62 10.17
C GLY A 199 -9.76 10.64 9.09
N THR A 200 -9.51 10.19 7.85
CA THR A 200 -9.26 11.04 6.67
C THR A 200 -10.40 12.01 6.39
N ALA A 201 -11.65 11.58 6.54
CA ALA A 201 -12.80 12.43 6.28
C ALA A 201 -12.90 13.61 7.30
N PHE A 202 -12.47 13.38 8.55
CA PHE A 202 -12.57 14.37 9.64
C PHE A 202 -11.32 15.23 9.82
N THR A 203 -10.18 14.95 9.16
CA THR A 203 -9.02 15.85 9.23
C THR A 203 -9.35 17.18 8.53
N SER A 204 -9.11 18.30 9.21
CA SER A 204 -9.19 19.63 8.59
C SER A 204 -8.09 19.77 7.54
N PRO A 205 -8.33 20.45 6.39
CA PRO A 205 -7.23 20.81 5.50
C PRO A 205 -6.20 21.63 6.29
N PRO A 206 -4.91 21.48 6.01
CA PRO A 206 -3.90 22.37 6.56
C PRO A 206 -4.26 23.80 6.17
N GLY A 207 -4.44 24.67 7.18
CA GLY A 207 -4.78 26.09 7.03
C GLY A 207 -3.62 26.89 6.48
#